data_b557ff5ec7db41602b5c226dbd57eaef
#
_entry.id   b557ff5ec7db41602b5c226dbd57eaef
#
_cell.length_a   1.000
_cell.length_b   1.000
_cell.length_c   1.000
_cell.angle_alpha   90.00
_cell.angle_beta   90.00
_cell.angle_gamma   90.00
#
_symmetry.space_group_name_H-M   'P 1'
#
loop_
_entity.id
_entity.type
_entity.pdbx_description
1 polymer ?
#
loop_
_entity_poly.entity_id
_entity_poly.type
_entity_poly.pdbx_seq_one_letter_code
_entity_poly.pdbx_strand_id
1 'polypeptide(L)'
;MSGWSTNRPIYDRLPSDAERYNGNPIVDAITQPFDSILIQYKAAIDNFERDFLNADTARSDALDWLAMNCGFTSNFWDSSWGDAQKRLLIKNSHSFIWANKGTERLLIWLLSVFAIDATVFSVNDFLADLSAADDDSVGGSQLEYFIVMPLVYETFSPQWKLAEKLNYLYMPVFCDSAIVYASFIADMSSANDPVMD
;
A
#
# COMPACT_ATOMS: atom_id res chain seq x y z
N MET A 1 14.37 26.59 11.94
CA MET A 1 14.07 26.55 13.39
C MET A 1 15.38 26.30 14.10
N SER A 2 15.80 27.14 15.04
CA SER A 2 17.02 26.93 15.82
C SER A 2 16.79 25.73 16.72
N GLY A 3 17.42 24.60 16.42
CA GLY A 3 17.37 23.44 17.28
C GLY A 3 17.91 23.79 18.67
N TRP A 4 17.38 23.18 19.69
CA TRP A 4 18.02 23.24 21.00
C TRP A 4 19.37 22.55 20.89
N SER A 5 20.44 23.34 20.94
CA SER A 5 21.81 22.83 20.85
C SER A 5 22.36 22.38 22.19
N THR A 6 21.56 22.47 23.25
CA THR A 6 21.98 22.18 24.64
C THR A 6 21.29 20.96 25.20
N ASN A 7 22.02 20.22 26.01
CA ASN A 7 21.48 19.10 26.78
C ASN A 7 20.76 19.55 28.06
N ARG A 8 20.64 20.85 28.27
CA ARG A 8 20.05 21.42 29.50
C ARG A 8 19.10 22.59 29.17
N PRO A 9 18.03 22.34 28.42
CA PRO A 9 17.19 23.40 27.88
C PRO A 9 16.45 24.27 28.90
N ILE A 10 16.14 23.74 30.09
CA ILE A 10 15.56 24.54 31.17
C ILE A 10 16.67 25.30 31.90
N TYR A 11 17.70 24.61 32.28
CA TYR A 11 18.80 25.22 33.02
C TYR A 11 19.41 26.42 32.29
N ASP A 12 19.66 26.29 30.99
CA ASP A 12 20.24 27.35 30.16
C ASP A 12 19.31 28.53 29.90
N ARG A 13 18.02 28.40 30.20
CA ARG A 13 17.01 29.47 30.10
C ARG A 13 16.71 30.15 31.44
N LEU A 14 17.29 29.68 32.52
CA LEU A 14 17.17 30.40 33.78
C LEU A 14 17.86 31.77 33.66
N PRO A 15 17.33 32.81 34.33
CA PRO A 15 17.88 34.15 34.24
C PRO A 15 19.37 34.17 34.60
N SER A 16 20.18 34.78 33.72
CA SER A 16 21.64 34.84 33.87
C SER A 16 22.13 35.69 35.06
N ASP A 17 21.27 36.56 35.61
CA ASP A 17 21.55 37.37 36.78
C ASP A 17 21.74 36.55 38.04
N ALA A 18 21.46 35.30 37.91
CA ALA A 18 21.65 34.40 39.02
C ALA A 18 23.01 33.70 38.89
N GLU A 19 24.10 34.37 39.21
CA GLU A 19 25.27 33.70 39.78
C GLU A 19 24.88 32.67 40.86
N ARG A 20 23.66 32.82 41.42
CA ARG A 20 22.97 31.85 42.28
C ARG A 20 22.69 30.52 41.62
N TYR A 21 22.47 30.47 40.34
CA TYR A 21 22.06 29.22 39.66
C TYR A 21 23.20 28.61 38.88
N ASN A 22 24.19 29.41 38.49
CA ASN A 22 25.34 28.93 37.75
C ASN A 22 26.24 28.09 38.69
N GLY A 23 26.21 26.77 38.46
CA GLY A 23 26.94 25.83 39.31
C GLY A 23 26.27 25.44 40.62
N ASN A 24 25.03 25.88 40.89
CA ASN A 24 24.32 25.47 42.09
C ASN A 24 23.82 24.01 41.95
N PRO A 25 24.31 23.05 42.74
CA PRO A 25 23.97 21.65 42.61
C PRO A 25 22.48 21.35 42.89
N ILE A 26 21.81 22.21 43.65
CA ILE A 26 20.38 22.05 43.97
C ILE A 26 19.54 22.39 42.74
N VAL A 27 19.85 23.49 42.06
CA VAL A 27 19.14 23.90 40.84
C VAL A 27 19.38 22.88 39.73
N ASP A 28 20.59 22.37 39.62
CA ASP A 28 20.94 21.31 38.70
C ASP A 28 20.13 20.03 38.96
N ALA A 29 20.09 19.58 40.19
CA ALA A 29 19.34 18.39 40.60
C ALA A 29 17.82 18.51 40.35
N ILE A 30 17.28 19.73 40.46
CA ILE A 30 15.85 19.98 40.22
C ILE A 30 15.57 20.04 38.71
N THR A 31 16.42 20.66 37.92
CA THR A 31 16.17 20.85 36.47
C THR A 31 16.49 19.62 35.64
N GLN A 32 17.45 18.80 36.04
CA GLN A 32 17.94 17.64 35.28
C GLN A 32 16.83 16.65 34.85
N PRO A 33 15.87 16.24 35.72
CA PRO A 33 14.78 15.34 35.30
C PRO A 33 13.92 15.95 34.24
N PHE A 34 13.60 17.24 34.35
CA PHE A 34 12.77 17.95 33.37
C PHE A 34 13.52 18.18 32.05
N ASP A 35 14.79 18.50 32.09
CA ASP A 35 15.64 18.64 30.92
C ASP A 35 15.69 17.33 30.12
N SER A 36 15.84 16.19 30.80
CA SER A 36 15.86 14.88 30.17
C SER A 36 14.53 14.53 29.47
N ILE A 37 13.41 14.84 30.12
CA ILE A 37 12.07 14.68 29.55
C ILE A 37 11.89 15.56 28.31
N LEU A 38 12.26 16.83 28.40
CA LEU A 38 12.13 17.77 27.27
C LEU A 38 12.98 17.36 26.07
N ILE A 39 14.18 16.84 26.31
CA ILE A 39 15.05 16.33 25.25
C ILE A 39 14.41 15.13 24.56
N GLN A 40 13.81 14.20 25.32
CA GLN A 40 13.09 13.05 24.75
C GLN A 40 11.90 13.49 23.91
N TYR A 41 11.06 14.40 24.41
CA TYR A 41 9.94 14.94 23.64
C TYR A 41 10.40 15.68 22.38
N LYS A 42 11.45 16.47 22.49
CA LYS A 42 12.02 17.13 21.33
C LYS A 42 12.50 16.13 20.28
N ALA A 43 13.21 15.10 20.69
CA ALA A 43 13.66 14.05 19.77
C ALA A 43 12.49 13.34 19.10
N ALA A 44 11.42 13.07 19.83
CA ALA A 44 10.20 12.49 19.27
C ALA A 44 9.53 13.42 18.25
N ILE A 45 9.47 14.72 18.54
CA ILE A 45 8.89 15.72 17.61
C ILE A 45 9.78 15.89 16.36
N ASP A 46 11.09 15.99 16.53
CA ASP A 46 12.03 16.17 15.42
C ASP A 46 12.04 14.94 14.47
N ASN A 47 11.79 13.76 15.02
CA ASN A 47 11.73 12.53 14.25
C ASN A 47 10.31 12.14 13.81
N PHE A 48 9.29 12.92 14.15
CA PHE A 48 7.88 12.57 13.90
C PHE A 48 7.60 12.32 12.41
N GLU A 49 8.11 13.16 11.54
CA GLU A 49 7.95 12.98 10.10
C GLU A 49 8.55 11.65 9.64
N ARG A 50 9.77 11.36 10.06
CA ARG A 50 10.47 10.12 9.69
C ARG A 50 9.76 8.88 10.24
N ASP A 51 9.34 8.92 11.50
CA ASP A 51 8.90 7.74 12.24
C ASP A 51 7.41 7.45 12.03
N PHE A 52 6.61 8.43 11.57
CA PHE A 52 5.17 8.30 11.44
C PHE A 52 4.58 8.72 10.09
N LEU A 53 5.19 9.66 9.37
CA LEU A 53 4.59 10.22 8.15
C LEU A 53 5.25 9.72 6.86
N ASN A 54 6.50 9.32 6.91
CA ASN A 54 7.20 8.85 5.73
C ASN A 54 6.99 7.34 5.55
N ALA A 55 6.33 6.94 4.46
CA ALA A 55 6.02 5.53 4.18
C ALA A 55 7.25 4.61 4.15
N ASP A 56 8.42 5.13 3.75
CA ASP A 56 9.65 4.33 3.65
C ASP A 56 10.29 4.05 5.02
N THR A 57 10.14 4.96 5.99
CA THR A 57 10.84 4.91 7.28
C THR A 57 9.91 4.79 8.49
N ALA A 58 8.60 4.97 8.29
CA ALA A 58 7.63 4.88 9.37
C ALA A 58 7.70 3.53 10.09
N ARG A 59 7.44 3.54 11.37
CA ARG A 59 7.39 2.33 12.20
C ARG A 59 6.26 1.42 11.73
N SER A 60 6.44 0.11 11.87
CA SER A 60 5.44 -0.89 11.42
C SER A 60 4.07 -0.69 12.09
N ASP A 61 4.06 -0.30 13.37
CA ASP A 61 2.84 -0.02 14.12
C ASP A 61 2.13 1.27 13.68
N ALA A 62 2.83 2.17 13.00
CA ALA A 62 2.28 3.41 12.47
C ALA A 62 1.69 3.27 11.05
N LEU A 63 2.02 2.21 10.31
CA LEU A 63 1.61 2.04 8.92
C LEU A 63 0.09 1.96 8.76
N ASP A 64 -0.60 1.24 9.65
CA ASP A 64 -2.06 1.11 9.58
C ASP A 64 -2.76 2.46 9.84
N TRP A 65 -2.22 3.27 10.74
CA TRP A 65 -2.70 4.62 10.97
C TRP A 65 -2.40 5.55 9.77
N LEU A 66 -1.19 5.46 9.22
CA LEU A 66 -0.79 6.25 8.06
C LEU A 66 -1.66 5.92 6.83
N ALA A 67 -2.02 4.65 6.65
CA ALA A 67 -2.90 4.22 5.58
C ALA A 67 -4.27 4.91 5.62
N MET A 68 -4.85 5.08 6.81
CA MET A 68 -6.13 5.81 6.96
C MET A 68 -6.00 7.26 6.46
N ASN A 69 -4.90 7.93 6.76
CA ASN A 69 -4.64 9.29 6.28
C ASN A 69 -4.42 9.35 4.75
N CYS A 70 -4.01 8.23 4.15
CA CYS A 70 -3.86 8.10 2.70
C CYS A 70 -5.15 7.65 1.99
N GLY A 71 -6.29 7.57 2.70
CA GLY A 71 -7.58 7.24 2.13
C GLY A 71 -7.93 5.74 2.14
N PHE A 72 -7.10 4.89 2.73
CA PHE A 72 -7.43 3.48 2.88
C PHE A 72 -8.33 3.29 4.09
N THR A 73 -9.61 3.09 3.84
CA THR A 73 -10.57 2.70 4.88
C THR A 73 -10.41 1.21 5.22
N SER A 74 -11.10 0.75 6.26
CA SER A 74 -11.08 -0.67 6.68
C SER A 74 -11.43 -1.66 5.56
N ASN A 75 -12.20 -1.24 4.56
CA ASN A 75 -12.55 -2.09 3.42
C ASN A 75 -11.40 -2.24 2.43
N PHE A 76 -10.57 -1.20 2.27
CA PHE A 76 -9.45 -1.16 1.32
C PHE A 76 -8.11 -1.51 1.95
N TRP A 77 -8.10 -1.92 3.20
CA TRP A 77 -6.90 -2.18 3.97
C TRP A 77 -7.02 -3.45 4.79
N ASP A 78 -5.94 -4.18 4.87
CA ASP A 78 -5.83 -5.34 5.75
C ASP A 78 -4.56 -5.22 6.58
N SER A 79 -4.72 -5.16 7.90
CA SER A 79 -3.58 -5.05 8.83
C SER A 79 -2.70 -6.30 8.86
N SER A 80 -3.17 -7.41 8.31
CA SER A 80 -2.37 -8.64 8.18
C SER A 80 -1.36 -8.62 7.03
N TRP A 81 -1.46 -7.65 6.11
CA TRP A 81 -0.51 -7.52 5.01
C TRP A 81 0.91 -7.22 5.51
N GLY A 82 1.90 -7.69 4.77
CA GLY A 82 3.30 -7.45 5.11
C GLY A 82 3.68 -5.97 5.01
N ASP A 83 4.66 -5.54 5.80
CA ASP A 83 5.11 -4.15 5.84
C ASP A 83 5.57 -3.63 4.47
N ALA A 84 6.22 -4.48 3.67
CA ALA A 84 6.68 -4.10 2.34
C ALA A 84 5.51 -3.72 1.42
N GLN A 85 4.44 -4.53 1.41
CA GLN A 85 3.23 -4.26 0.65
C GLN A 85 2.52 -3.00 1.16
N LYS A 86 2.37 -2.89 2.49
CA LYS A 86 1.78 -1.71 3.13
C LYS A 86 2.49 -0.41 2.74
N ARG A 87 3.82 -0.39 2.77
CA ARG A 87 4.63 0.77 2.37
C ARG A 87 4.44 1.13 0.90
N LEU A 88 4.43 0.14 0.00
CA LEU A 88 4.19 0.35 -1.41
C LEU A 88 2.81 0.93 -1.69
N LEU A 89 1.77 0.43 -1.01
CA LEU A 89 0.41 0.95 -1.15
C LEU A 89 0.31 2.40 -0.66
N ILE A 90 0.84 2.71 0.51
CA ILE A 90 0.80 4.06 1.08
C ILE A 90 1.55 5.04 0.16
N LYS A 91 2.75 4.68 -0.28
CA LYS A 91 3.59 5.52 -1.15
C LYS A 91 2.92 5.87 -2.48
N ASN A 92 2.18 4.93 -3.03
CA ASN A 92 1.51 5.09 -4.32
C ASN A 92 0.02 5.46 -4.20
N SER A 93 -0.49 5.73 -3.01
CA SER A 93 -1.90 5.98 -2.77
C SER A 93 -2.48 7.08 -3.67
N HIS A 94 -2.01 8.31 -3.51
CA HIS A 94 -2.55 9.46 -4.23
C HIS A 94 -2.04 9.56 -5.67
N SER A 95 -0.78 9.20 -5.90
CA SER A 95 -0.16 9.34 -7.22
C SER A 95 -0.62 8.29 -8.22
N PHE A 96 -1.01 7.12 -7.75
CA PHE A 96 -1.31 5.99 -8.64
C PHE A 96 -2.63 5.28 -8.29
N ILE A 97 -2.82 4.84 -7.04
CA ILE A 97 -3.95 3.97 -6.69
C ILE A 97 -5.28 4.67 -6.87
N TRP A 98 -5.48 5.82 -6.23
CA TRP A 98 -6.74 6.55 -6.33
C TRP A 98 -6.96 7.18 -7.70
N ALA A 99 -5.89 7.56 -8.38
CA ALA A 99 -5.97 8.10 -9.74
C ALA A 99 -6.35 7.05 -10.79
N ASN A 100 -6.04 5.77 -10.55
CA ASN A 100 -6.29 4.67 -11.48
C ASN A 100 -7.34 3.68 -10.96
N LYS A 101 -8.09 4.02 -9.92
CA LYS A 101 -9.12 3.12 -9.40
C LYS A 101 -10.14 2.77 -10.48
N GLY A 102 -10.44 1.48 -10.59
CA GLY A 102 -11.33 0.96 -11.62
C GLY A 102 -10.68 0.77 -13.01
N THR A 103 -9.35 0.73 -13.08
CA THR A 103 -8.63 0.44 -14.32
C THR A 103 -7.90 -0.90 -14.22
N GLU A 104 -7.78 -1.56 -15.36
CA GLU A 104 -6.97 -2.77 -15.52
C GLU A 104 -5.53 -2.57 -15.03
N ARG A 105 -4.95 -1.42 -15.37
CA ARG A 105 -3.59 -1.05 -14.96
C ARG A 105 -3.38 -1.10 -13.46
N LEU A 106 -4.35 -0.62 -12.68
CA LEU A 106 -4.27 -0.69 -11.22
C LEU A 106 -4.35 -2.13 -10.74
N LEU A 107 -5.26 -2.92 -11.30
CA LEU A 107 -5.44 -4.31 -10.89
C LEU A 107 -4.18 -5.14 -11.15
N ILE A 108 -3.58 -5.03 -12.34
CA ILE A 108 -2.30 -5.70 -12.67
C ILE A 108 -1.21 -5.27 -11.69
N TRP A 109 -1.10 -3.98 -11.41
CA TRP A 109 -0.11 -3.49 -10.45
C TRP A 109 -0.35 -4.04 -9.04
N LEU A 110 -1.59 -4.07 -8.56
CA LEU A 110 -1.93 -4.63 -7.25
C LEU A 110 -1.56 -6.12 -7.16
N LEU A 111 -1.91 -6.90 -8.18
CA LEU A 111 -1.54 -8.32 -8.23
C LEU A 111 -0.02 -8.49 -8.14
N SER A 112 0.74 -7.66 -8.85
CA SER A 112 2.21 -7.68 -8.79
C SER A 112 2.78 -7.30 -7.42
N VAL A 113 2.18 -6.33 -6.70
CA VAL A 113 2.59 -5.95 -5.34
C VAL A 113 2.47 -7.11 -4.37
N PHE A 114 1.45 -7.94 -4.54
CA PHE A 114 1.23 -9.12 -3.71
C PHE A 114 1.88 -10.39 -4.28
N ALA A 115 2.73 -10.25 -5.30
CA ALA A 115 3.41 -11.37 -5.98
C ALA A 115 2.44 -12.45 -6.49
N ILE A 116 1.27 -12.04 -6.96
CA ILE A 116 0.31 -12.91 -7.62
C ILE A 116 0.58 -12.82 -9.12
N ASP A 117 1.05 -13.89 -9.70
CA ASP A 117 1.31 -14.02 -11.13
C ASP A 117 -0.02 -14.33 -11.84
N ALA A 118 -0.75 -13.29 -12.19
CA ALA A 118 -2.01 -13.37 -12.91
C ALA A 118 -2.05 -12.34 -14.03
N THR A 119 -2.74 -12.69 -15.09
CA THR A 119 -2.98 -11.78 -16.23
C THR A 119 -4.43 -11.32 -16.24
N VAL A 120 -4.66 -10.10 -16.70
CA VAL A 120 -6.00 -9.55 -16.82
C VAL A 120 -6.31 -9.40 -18.32
N PHE A 121 -7.44 -9.94 -18.74
CA PHE A 121 -7.94 -9.81 -20.11
C PHE A 121 -9.27 -9.09 -20.10
N SER A 122 -9.39 -8.04 -20.89
CA SER A 122 -10.68 -7.43 -21.18
C SER A 122 -11.29 -8.05 -22.44
N VAL A 123 -12.56 -8.33 -22.41
CA VAL A 123 -13.30 -8.98 -23.55
C VAL A 123 -13.55 -7.99 -24.68
N ASN A 124 -12.72 -7.00 -24.86
CA ASN A 124 -12.93 -5.95 -25.87
C ASN A 124 -12.37 -6.28 -27.25
N ASP A 125 -11.61 -7.36 -27.36
CA ASP A 125 -10.98 -7.71 -28.62
C ASP A 125 -11.91 -8.63 -29.40
N PHE A 126 -12.37 -8.14 -30.56
CA PHE A 126 -12.96 -9.00 -31.58
C PHE A 126 -11.93 -10.04 -31.98
N LEU A 127 -12.13 -11.25 -31.52
CA LEU A 127 -11.30 -12.40 -31.90
C LEU A 127 -11.87 -12.93 -33.22
N ALA A 128 -11.20 -12.62 -34.32
CA ALA A 128 -11.65 -12.89 -35.66
C ALA A 128 -12.08 -14.35 -35.92
N ASP A 129 -11.53 -15.29 -35.17
CA ASP A 129 -11.82 -16.72 -35.30
C ASP A 129 -12.86 -17.25 -34.30
N LEU A 130 -13.18 -16.49 -33.24
CA LEU A 130 -14.15 -16.90 -32.22
C LEU A 130 -15.43 -16.07 -32.26
N SER A 131 -15.39 -14.89 -32.83
CA SER A 131 -16.54 -14.00 -32.95
C SER A 131 -17.21 -14.17 -34.28
N ALA A 132 -18.49 -14.62 -34.29
CA ALA A 132 -19.27 -14.68 -35.49
C ALA A 132 -19.83 -13.28 -35.86
N ALA A 133 -19.59 -12.82 -37.06
CA ALA A 133 -19.96 -11.47 -37.48
C ALA A 133 -21.48 -11.21 -37.43
N ASP A 134 -22.28 -12.27 -37.40
CA ASP A 134 -23.74 -12.19 -37.39
C ASP A 134 -24.37 -12.24 -36.00
N ASP A 135 -23.67 -12.84 -35.00
CA ASP A 135 -24.18 -13.04 -33.63
C ASP A 135 -23.49 -12.18 -32.58
N ASP A 136 -22.23 -11.83 -32.82
CA ASP A 136 -21.46 -11.00 -31.87
C ASP A 136 -21.52 -9.55 -32.33
N SER A 137 -22.01 -8.68 -31.47
CA SER A 137 -21.89 -7.25 -31.68
C SER A 137 -20.40 -6.91 -31.78
N VAL A 138 -19.99 -6.27 -32.88
CA VAL A 138 -18.69 -5.62 -32.99
C VAL A 138 -18.61 -4.57 -31.90
N GLY A 139 -17.91 -4.88 -30.83
CA GLY A 139 -17.95 -4.15 -29.55
C GLY A 139 -18.68 -4.98 -28.50
N GLY A 140 -18.13 -6.16 -28.17
CA GLY A 140 -18.59 -6.99 -27.04
C GLY A 140 -18.71 -6.16 -25.78
N SER A 141 -19.38 -6.67 -24.78
CA SER A 141 -19.61 -5.96 -23.52
C SER A 141 -18.28 -5.40 -23.00
N GLN A 142 -18.04 -4.11 -23.20
CA GLN A 142 -16.85 -3.41 -22.64
C GLN A 142 -16.81 -3.48 -21.12
N LEU A 143 -17.70 -4.26 -20.54
CA LEU A 143 -18.03 -4.33 -19.14
C LEU A 143 -17.60 -5.67 -18.52
N GLU A 144 -16.92 -6.53 -19.28
CA GLU A 144 -16.46 -7.84 -18.81
C GLU A 144 -14.95 -7.97 -18.92
N TYR A 145 -14.34 -8.58 -17.93
CA TYR A 145 -12.92 -8.95 -17.94
C TYR A 145 -12.66 -10.21 -17.11
N PHE A 146 -11.57 -10.86 -17.44
CA PHE A 146 -11.13 -12.07 -16.75
C PHE A 146 -9.78 -11.87 -16.08
N ILE A 147 -9.65 -12.40 -14.88
CA ILE A 147 -8.36 -12.54 -14.19
C ILE A 147 -7.93 -13.98 -14.38
N VAL A 148 -6.91 -14.20 -15.18
CA VAL A 148 -6.40 -15.53 -15.49
C VAL A 148 -5.29 -15.88 -14.50
N MET A 149 -5.55 -16.86 -13.66
CA MET A 149 -4.61 -17.36 -12.66
C MET A 149 -3.86 -18.57 -13.20
N PRO A 150 -2.54 -18.69 -12.97
CA PRO A 150 -1.81 -19.91 -13.27
C PRO A 150 -2.37 -21.11 -12.47
N LEU A 151 -2.27 -22.30 -13.05
CA LEU A 151 -2.71 -23.55 -12.39
C LEU A 151 -1.99 -23.89 -11.07
N VAL A 152 -0.85 -23.24 -10.83
CA VAL A 152 -0.09 -23.36 -9.57
C VAL A 152 -0.92 -22.93 -8.36
N TYR A 153 -1.87 -22.02 -8.53
CA TYR A 153 -2.73 -21.57 -7.44
C TYR A 153 -4.00 -22.43 -7.40
N GLU A 154 -4.13 -23.24 -6.38
CA GLU A 154 -5.35 -24.00 -6.15
C GLU A 154 -6.56 -23.09 -5.93
N THR A 155 -7.75 -23.55 -6.32
CA THR A 155 -9.00 -22.85 -6.05
C THR A 155 -9.17 -22.62 -4.55
N PHE A 156 -9.55 -21.42 -4.16
CA PHE A 156 -9.66 -20.97 -2.76
C PHE A 156 -8.36 -20.92 -1.98
N SER A 157 -7.20 -21.02 -2.63
CA SER A 157 -5.91 -20.74 -2.00
C SER A 157 -5.88 -19.30 -1.43
N PRO A 158 -4.95 -18.99 -0.51
CA PRO A 158 -4.81 -17.63 0.01
C PRO A 158 -4.59 -16.59 -1.11
N GLN A 159 -3.85 -16.95 -2.14
CA GLN A 159 -3.58 -16.09 -3.31
C GLN A 159 -4.84 -15.86 -4.13
N TRP A 160 -5.63 -16.90 -4.37
CA TRP A 160 -6.92 -16.81 -5.04
C TRP A 160 -7.87 -15.83 -4.30
N LYS A 161 -8.06 -16.07 -3.00
CA LYS A 161 -8.90 -15.20 -2.16
C LYS A 161 -8.43 -13.77 -2.09
N LEU A 162 -7.10 -13.58 -2.11
CA LEU A 162 -6.54 -12.24 -2.14
C LEU A 162 -6.79 -11.55 -3.49
N ALA A 163 -6.63 -12.25 -4.61
CA ALA A 163 -6.96 -11.73 -5.94
C ALA A 163 -8.45 -11.36 -6.04
N GLU A 164 -9.34 -12.23 -5.55
CA GLU A 164 -10.79 -11.95 -5.49
C GLU A 164 -11.08 -10.70 -4.64
N LYS A 165 -10.46 -10.59 -3.46
CA LYS A 165 -10.60 -9.41 -2.59
C LYS A 165 -10.11 -8.14 -3.27
N LEU A 166 -8.92 -8.16 -3.87
CA LEU A 166 -8.35 -7.01 -4.58
C LEU A 166 -9.25 -6.60 -5.76
N ASN A 167 -9.73 -7.57 -6.52
CA ASN A 167 -10.66 -7.34 -7.60
C ASN A 167 -11.94 -6.66 -7.08
N TYR A 168 -12.60 -7.22 -6.10
CA TYR A 168 -13.82 -6.66 -5.51
C TYR A 168 -13.65 -5.21 -5.02
N LEU A 169 -12.51 -4.89 -4.42
CA LEU A 169 -12.27 -3.57 -3.83
C LEU A 169 -11.91 -2.49 -4.85
N TYR A 170 -11.23 -2.86 -5.92
CA TYR A 170 -10.61 -1.91 -6.85
C TYR A 170 -11.18 -1.97 -8.27
N MET A 171 -12.04 -2.93 -8.57
CA MET A 171 -12.69 -3.03 -9.88
C MET A 171 -13.64 -1.86 -10.15
N PRO A 172 -13.97 -1.59 -11.43
CA PRO A 172 -15.07 -0.70 -11.78
C PRO A 172 -16.41 -1.28 -11.30
N VAL A 173 -17.27 -0.45 -10.74
CA VAL A 173 -18.58 -0.89 -10.18
C VAL A 173 -19.52 -1.44 -11.24
N PHE A 174 -19.32 -1.07 -12.50
CA PHE A 174 -20.18 -1.42 -13.64
C PHE A 174 -19.60 -2.52 -14.54
N CYS A 175 -18.50 -3.16 -14.12
CA CYS A 175 -17.90 -4.26 -14.87
C CYS A 175 -18.14 -5.59 -14.16
N ASP A 176 -18.50 -6.60 -14.93
CA ASP A 176 -18.50 -7.99 -14.48
C ASP A 176 -17.10 -8.58 -14.62
N SER A 177 -16.74 -9.46 -13.71
CA SER A 177 -15.43 -10.09 -13.73
C SER A 177 -15.49 -11.51 -13.21
N ALA A 178 -14.65 -12.37 -13.77
CA ALA A 178 -14.48 -13.72 -13.28
C ALA A 178 -12.98 -14.03 -13.13
N ILE A 179 -12.67 -14.85 -12.13
CA ILE A 179 -11.33 -15.41 -11.96
C ILE A 179 -11.36 -16.80 -12.60
N VAL A 180 -10.50 -17.02 -13.57
CA VAL A 180 -10.40 -18.27 -14.31
C VAL A 180 -8.97 -18.79 -14.27
N TYR A 181 -8.80 -20.07 -14.54
CA TYR A 181 -7.47 -20.66 -14.69
C TYR A 181 -6.96 -20.50 -16.11
N ALA A 182 -5.64 -20.40 -16.24
CA ALA A 182 -4.96 -20.57 -17.52
C ALA A 182 -5.20 -22.00 -18.01
N SER A 183 -6.23 -22.18 -18.80
CA SER A 183 -6.51 -23.43 -19.53
C SER A 183 -6.11 -23.24 -20.99
N PHE A 184 -6.04 -24.34 -21.73
CA PHE A 184 -5.83 -24.30 -23.17
C PHE A 184 -6.94 -23.43 -23.80
N ILE A 185 -6.56 -22.33 -24.38
CA ILE A 185 -7.45 -21.48 -25.17
C ILE A 185 -7.11 -21.78 -26.63
N ALA A 186 -8.05 -22.32 -27.38
CA ALA A 186 -7.82 -22.94 -28.69
C ALA A 186 -7.03 -22.07 -29.68
N ASP A 187 -7.21 -20.75 -29.64
CA ASP A 187 -6.54 -19.83 -30.57
C ASP A 187 -5.32 -19.12 -29.99
N MET A 188 -5.10 -19.21 -28.67
CA MET A 188 -3.94 -18.60 -28.00
C MET A 188 -2.85 -19.60 -27.60
N SER A 189 -3.18 -20.89 -27.60
CA SER A 189 -2.27 -21.95 -27.21
C SER A 189 -1.84 -22.72 -28.43
N SER A 190 -0.54 -22.91 -28.62
CA SER A 190 -0.03 -23.79 -29.69
C SER A 190 -0.20 -25.26 -29.30
N ALA A 191 -0.26 -26.15 -30.31
CA ALA A 191 -0.35 -27.60 -30.08
C ALA A 191 0.89 -28.15 -29.33
N ASN A 192 1.96 -27.38 -29.20
CA ASN A 192 3.19 -27.74 -28.51
C ASN A 192 3.31 -27.09 -27.12
N ASP A 193 2.31 -26.32 -26.67
CA ASP A 193 2.33 -25.80 -25.33
C ASP A 193 2.21 -26.97 -24.36
N PRO A 194 3.03 -27.06 -23.31
CA PRO A 194 2.93 -28.14 -22.35
C PRO A 194 1.54 -28.10 -21.69
N VAL A 195 0.76 -29.13 -21.94
CA VAL A 195 -0.44 -29.40 -21.15
C VAL A 195 0.08 -29.65 -19.74
N MET A 196 -0.12 -28.71 -18.86
CA MET A 196 0.21 -28.91 -17.47
C MET A 196 -0.85 -29.86 -16.88
N ASP A 197 -0.43 -31.12 -16.70
CA ASP A 197 -1.17 -32.15 -15.94
C ASP A 197 -1.29 -31.78 -14.46
#